data_2718722a636892b2cffa21eb0e8b888c
#
_entry.id   2718722a636892b2cffa21eb0e8b888c
#
_cell.length_a   1.000
_cell.length_b   1.000
_cell.length_c   1.000
_cell.angle_alpha   90.00
_cell.angle_beta   90.00
_cell.angle_gamma   90.00
#
_symmetry.space_group_name_H-M   'P 1'
#
loop_
_entity.id
_entity.type
_entity.pdbx_description
1 polymer ?
#
loop_
_entity_poly.entity_id
_entity_poly.type
_entity_poly.pdbx_seq_one_letter_code
_entity_poly.pdbx_strand_id
1 'polypeptide(L)'
;SEKIFSRAGPQLQQACRDIGRIQTGAAVITEGFNLPCDAVIHTVPPHYSGGDHWGCQSLNQLKDCYENAIKIAIKHNVDSLAFVSLGTGGNQFPHMMAAQQALEVLMKYQGEFQNLIVCLASPSSLKIWLKAYEQLHIRHAA
;
A
#
# COMPACT_ATOMS: atom_id res chain seq x y z
N SER A 1 2.98 -2.61 -11.92
CA SER A 1 2.49 -1.31 -12.34
C SER A 1 2.36 -1.15 -13.85
N GLU A 2 3.14 -1.87 -14.66
CA GLU A 2 2.98 -1.83 -16.11
C GLU A 2 1.56 -2.16 -16.58
N LYS A 3 0.94 -3.15 -15.96
CA LYS A 3 -0.43 -3.55 -16.30
C LYS A 3 -1.44 -2.45 -15.99
N ILE A 4 -1.23 -1.76 -14.88
CA ILE A 4 -2.09 -0.65 -14.47
C ILE A 4 -1.97 0.50 -15.47
N PHE A 5 -0.75 0.89 -15.81
CA PHE A 5 -0.52 1.97 -16.78
C PHE A 5 -1.05 1.61 -18.17
N SER A 6 -0.87 0.37 -18.60
CA SER A 6 -1.39 -0.10 -19.88
C SER A 6 -2.92 0.00 -19.95
N ARG A 7 -3.61 -0.39 -18.89
CA ARG A 7 -5.08 -0.35 -18.86
C ARG A 7 -5.62 1.05 -18.62
N ALA A 8 -4.91 1.87 -17.87
CA ALA A 8 -5.33 3.25 -17.59
C ALA A 8 -5.24 4.15 -18.81
N GLY A 9 -4.35 3.85 -19.73
CA GLY A 9 -4.08 4.66 -20.90
C GLY A 9 -3.01 5.72 -20.65
N PRO A 10 -2.64 6.50 -21.69
CA PRO A 10 -1.51 7.43 -21.61
C PRO A 10 -1.73 8.60 -20.67
N GLN A 11 -2.98 8.91 -20.32
CA GLN A 11 -3.29 10.03 -19.43
C GLN A 11 -2.78 9.83 -18.02
N LEU A 12 -2.77 8.57 -17.52
CA LEU A 12 -2.23 8.29 -16.19
C LEU A 12 -0.73 8.53 -16.16
N GLN A 13 -0.01 8.07 -17.18
CA GLN A 13 1.44 8.33 -17.29
C GLN A 13 1.73 9.82 -17.34
N GLN A 14 0.94 10.58 -18.07
CA GLN A 14 1.12 12.03 -18.16
C GLN A 14 0.87 12.70 -16.81
N ALA A 15 -0.17 12.31 -16.11
CA ALA A 15 -0.47 12.83 -14.77
C ALA A 15 0.68 12.56 -13.80
N CYS A 16 1.28 11.38 -13.85
CA CYS A 16 2.43 11.03 -13.02
C CYS A 16 3.67 11.88 -13.39
N ARG A 17 3.90 12.09 -14.68
CA ARG A 17 4.99 12.98 -15.13
C ARG A 17 4.82 14.40 -14.63
N ASP A 18 3.58 14.91 -14.67
CA ASP A 18 3.26 16.27 -14.22
C ASP A 18 3.49 16.44 -12.71
N ILE A 19 3.18 15.41 -11.92
CA ILE A 19 3.46 15.41 -10.48
C ILE A 19 4.98 15.40 -10.22
N GLY A 20 5.72 14.68 -11.05
CA GLY A 20 7.15 14.53 -10.91
C GLY A 20 7.55 13.51 -9.85
N ARG A 21 8.69 13.73 -9.20
CA ARG A 21 9.25 12.78 -8.25
C ARG A 21 8.48 12.78 -6.93
N ILE A 22 8.08 11.59 -6.50
CA ILE A 22 7.43 11.38 -5.20
C ILE A 22 8.48 10.87 -4.22
N GLN A 23 8.57 11.49 -3.06
CA GLN A 23 9.49 11.04 -2.02
C GLN A 23 9.07 9.69 -1.47
N THR A 24 10.05 8.88 -1.04
CA THR A 24 9.79 7.61 -0.38
C THR A 24 8.87 7.80 0.83
N GLY A 25 7.83 7.00 0.91
CA GLY A 25 6.84 7.07 1.98
C GLY A 25 5.69 8.04 1.73
N ALA A 26 5.83 8.96 0.79
CA ALA A 26 4.77 9.90 0.45
C ALA A 26 3.72 9.27 -0.45
N ALA A 27 2.56 9.89 -0.54
CA ALA A 27 1.47 9.46 -1.39
C ALA A 27 0.87 10.65 -2.13
N VAL A 28 0.45 10.42 -3.38
CA VAL A 28 -0.26 11.39 -4.20
C VAL A 28 -1.46 10.71 -4.86
N ILE A 29 -2.44 11.48 -5.26
CA ILE A 29 -3.66 10.96 -5.88
C ILE A 29 -3.81 11.53 -7.29
N THR A 30 -4.25 10.68 -8.22
CA THR A 30 -4.64 11.06 -9.58
C THR A 30 -6.01 10.49 -9.88
N GLU A 31 -6.60 10.92 -11.01
CA GLU A 31 -7.76 10.24 -11.55
C GLU A 31 -7.42 8.84 -12.03
N GLY A 32 -8.43 7.97 -12.16
CA GLY A 32 -8.27 6.60 -12.64
C GLY A 32 -8.22 6.49 -14.16
N PHE A 33 -8.68 7.51 -14.89
CA PHE A 33 -8.77 7.54 -16.35
C PHE A 33 -9.53 6.32 -16.89
N ASN A 34 -8.92 5.46 -17.68
CA ASN A 34 -9.59 4.29 -18.27
C ASN A 34 -9.76 3.12 -17.30
N LEU A 35 -9.22 3.22 -16.09
CA LEU A 35 -9.41 2.17 -15.09
C LEU A 35 -10.84 2.22 -14.52
N PRO A 36 -11.37 1.08 -14.06
CA PRO A 36 -12.70 1.02 -13.45
C PRO A 36 -12.68 1.52 -11.98
N CYS A 37 -12.06 2.66 -11.76
CA CYS A 37 -12.00 3.30 -10.45
C CYS A 37 -11.95 4.81 -10.64
N ASP A 38 -12.40 5.56 -9.65
CA ASP A 38 -12.41 7.02 -9.73
C ASP A 38 -11.03 7.63 -9.60
N ALA A 39 -10.17 7.00 -8.83
CA ALA A 39 -8.86 7.56 -8.52
C ALA A 39 -7.82 6.46 -8.32
N VAL A 40 -6.56 6.84 -8.46
CA VAL A 40 -5.39 6.01 -8.12
C VAL A 40 -4.53 6.76 -7.14
N ILE A 41 -4.14 6.09 -6.07
CA ILE A 41 -3.18 6.62 -5.10
C ILE A 41 -1.83 5.99 -5.37
N HIS A 42 -0.83 6.84 -5.54
CA HIS A 42 0.53 6.44 -5.85
C HIS A 42 1.41 6.66 -4.63
N THR A 43 2.25 5.69 -4.31
CA THR A 43 3.22 5.80 -3.23
C THR A 43 4.52 5.10 -3.62
N VAL A 44 5.61 5.46 -2.95
CA VAL A 44 6.94 4.94 -3.25
C VAL A 44 7.49 4.22 -2.03
N PRO A 45 7.41 2.87 -2.00
CA PRO A 45 8.01 2.12 -0.91
C PRO A 45 9.54 2.20 -0.95
N PRO A 46 10.20 2.09 0.20
CA PRO A 46 11.66 1.97 0.25
C PRO A 46 12.12 0.59 -0.20
N HIS A 47 13.39 0.44 -0.48
CA HIS A 47 14.02 -0.87 -0.58
C HIS A 47 14.21 -1.44 0.83
N TYR A 48 14.02 -2.76 0.97
CA TYR A 48 14.30 -3.43 2.23
C TYR A 48 15.80 -3.41 2.51
N SER A 49 16.17 -2.89 3.66
CA SER A 49 17.55 -2.77 4.10
C SER A 49 17.84 -3.68 5.29
N GLY A 50 17.27 -4.87 5.28
CA GLY A 50 17.29 -5.79 6.41
C GLY A 50 18.65 -5.98 7.05
N GLY A 51 18.67 -6.05 8.37
CA GLY A 51 19.86 -6.27 9.14
C GLY A 51 20.68 -5.02 9.42
N ASP A 52 20.22 -3.84 9.04
CA ASP A 52 20.92 -2.64 9.42
C ASP A 52 20.73 -2.35 10.93
N HIS A 53 21.72 -1.72 11.51
CA HIS A 53 21.69 -1.33 12.93
C HIS A 53 20.74 -0.19 13.22
N TRP A 54 20.28 0.47 12.18
CA TRP A 54 19.39 1.61 12.26
C TRP A 54 17.95 1.13 12.33
N GLY A 55 17.81 -0.15 12.51
CA GLY A 55 16.61 -0.80 12.93
C GLY A 55 15.53 -0.78 11.89
N CYS A 56 14.54 0.01 12.10
CA CYS A 56 13.29 -0.13 11.42
C CYS A 56 13.03 0.96 10.41
N GLN A 57 14.06 1.65 9.90
CA GLN A 57 13.84 2.77 8.99
C GLN A 57 13.04 2.36 7.75
N SER A 58 13.45 1.27 7.08
CA SER A 58 12.71 0.80 5.91
C SER A 58 11.32 0.28 6.26
N LEU A 59 11.17 -0.36 7.42
CA LEU A 59 9.86 -0.81 7.90
C LEU A 59 8.95 0.39 8.20
N ASN A 60 9.47 1.42 8.86
CA ASN A 60 8.71 2.63 9.17
C ASN A 60 8.31 3.37 7.90
N GLN A 61 9.20 3.45 6.91
CA GLN A 61 8.87 4.05 5.62
C GLN A 61 7.81 3.25 4.87
N LEU A 62 7.83 1.93 4.98
CA LEU A 62 6.77 1.09 4.42
C LEU A 62 5.42 1.37 5.09
N LYS A 63 5.39 1.49 6.41
CA LYS A 63 4.20 1.92 7.14
C LYS A 63 3.71 3.28 6.67
N ASP A 64 4.63 4.22 6.47
CA ASP A 64 4.29 5.56 6.00
C ASP A 64 3.58 5.52 4.65
N CYS A 65 3.98 4.60 3.76
CA CYS A 65 3.30 4.43 2.48
C CYS A 65 1.81 4.11 2.68
N TYR A 66 1.51 3.15 3.55
CA TYR A 66 0.12 2.79 3.86
C TYR A 66 -0.60 3.93 4.58
N GLU A 67 0.02 4.51 5.58
CA GLU A 67 -0.57 5.59 6.37
C GLU A 67 -0.90 6.82 5.51
N ASN A 68 0.05 7.27 4.70
CA ASN A 68 -0.13 8.44 3.85
C ASN A 68 -1.13 8.19 2.74
N ALA A 69 -1.16 6.97 2.18
CA ALA A 69 -2.18 6.60 1.20
C ALA A 69 -3.58 6.64 1.82
N ILE A 70 -3.74 6.13 3.03
CA ILE A 70 -5.02 6.16 3.75
C ILE A 70 -5.43 7.59 4.06
N LYS A 71 -4.52 8.42 4.54
CA LYS A 71 -4.82 9.82 4.86
C LYS A 71 -5.30 10.60 3.65
N ILE A 72 -4.66 10.40 2.50
CA ILE A 72 -5.09 11.08 1.28
C ILE A 72 -6.45 10.54 0.80
N ALA A 73 -6.71 9.24 0.97
CA ALA A 73 -8.01 8.66 0.65
C ALA A 73 -9.13 9.27 1.52
N ILE A 74 -8.89 9.39 2.82
CA ILE A 74 -9.83 10.01 3.75
C ILE A 74 -10.09 11.48 3.37
N LYS A 75 -9.03 12.22 3.07
CA LYS A 75 -9.14 13.62 2.66
C LYS A 75 -10.02 13.79 1.41
N HIS A 76 -10.00 12.82 0.50
CA HIS A 76 -10.78 12.84 -0.73
C HIS A 76 -12.12 12.10 -0.61
N ASN A 77 -12.54 11.75 0.61
CA ASN A 77 -13.82 11.09 0.89
C ASN A 77 -14.00 9.76 0.13
N VAL A 78 -12.93 8.98 0.07
CA VAL A 78 -12.96 7.66 -0.58
C VAL A 78 -13.68 6.66 0.33
N ASP A 79 -14.73 6.01 -0.20
CA ASP A 79 -15.50 5.02 0.56
C ASP A 79 -14.90 3.63 0.47
N SER A 80 -14.33 3.28 -0.67
CA SER A 80 -13.75 1.96 -0.92
C SER A 80 -12.32 2.12 -1.42
N LEU A 81 -11.40 1.47 -0.76
CA LEU A 81 -9.97 1.55 -1.06
C LEU A 81 -9.39 0.15 -1.18
N ALA A 82 -8.70 -0.12 -2.27
CA ALA A 82 -8.02 -1.38 -2.50
C ALA A 82 -6.52 -1.16 -2.59
N PHE A 83 -5.77 -1.97 -1.86
CA PHE A 83 -4.31 -1.99 -1.88
C PHE A 83 -3.79 -3.23 -2.58
N VAL A 84 -2.63 -3.12 -3.21
CA VAL A 84 -1.76 -4.26 -3.48
C VAL A 84 -0.78 -4.40 -2.32
N SER A 85 -0.06 -5.53 -2.26
CA SER A 85 0.99 -5.70 -1.25
C SER A 85 2.19 -4.81 -1.61
N LEU A 86 2.34 -3.70 -0.90
CA LEU A 86 3.43 -2.76 -1.14
C LEU A 86 4.75 -3.33 -0.64
N GLY A 87 5.81 -3.10 -1.40
CA GLY A 87 7.18 -3.41 -0.99
C GLY A 87 7.65 -4.84 -1.22
N THR A 88 6.79 -5.77 -1.65
CA THR A 88 7.16 -7.17 -1.80
C THR A 88 7.65 -7.56 -3.19
N GLY A 89 7.55 -6.66 -4.16
CA GLY A 89 8.11 -6.86 -5.49
C GLY A 89 9.59 -6.51 -5.54
N GLY A 90 9.95 -5.61 -6.45
CA GLY A 90 11.35 -5.17 -6.63
C GLY A 90 12.00 -4.58 -5.40
N ASN A 91 11.23 -4.12 -4.41
CA ASN A 91 11.77 -3.55 -3.17
C ASN A 91 12.11 -4.61 -2.11
N GLN A 92 11.79 -5.87 -2.36
CA GLN A 92 12.33 -7.05 -1.69
C GLN A 92 12.00 -7.21 -0.21
N PHE A 93 10.94 -6.60 0.31
CA PHE A 93 10.50 -6.92 1.67
C PHE A 93 10.06 -8.37 1.77
N PRO A 94 10.45 -9.09 2.83
CA PRO A 94 9.85 -10.39 3.10
C PRO A 94 8.34 -10.27 3.26
N HIS A 95 7.60 -11.20 2.68
CA HIS A 95 6.12 -11.10 2.63
C HIS A 95 5.48 -11.00 4.01
N MET A 96 5.93 -11.82 4.97
CA MET A 96 5.38 -11.79 6.32
C MET A 96 5.62 -10.44 7.00
N MET A 97 6.83 -9.91 6.87
CA MET A 97 7.20 -8.63 7.46
C MET A 97 6.39 -7.49 6.87
N ALA A 98 6.26 -7.48 5.53
CA ALA A 98 5.46 -6.48 4.83
C ALA A 98 3.99 -6.55 5.23
N ALA A 99 3.43 -7.75 5.34
CA ALA A 99 2.04 -7.95 5.76
C ALA A 99 1.81 -7.44 7.19
N GLN A 100 2.74 -7.70 8.11
CA GLN A 100 2.64 -7.22 9.49
C GLN A 100 2.60 -5.69 9.56
N GLN A 101 3.48 -5.03 8.82
CA GLN A 101 3.52 -3.57 8.79
C GLN A 101 2.23 -2.98 8.18
N ALA A 102 1.79 -3.55 7.09
CA ALA A 102 0.56 -3.11 6.43
C ALA A 102 -0.66 -3.27 7.34
N LEU A 103 -0.82 -4.44 7.94
CA LEU A 103 -2.00 -4.75 8.75
C LEU A 103 -2.08 -3.89 10.02
N GLU A 104 -0.95 -3.53 10.63
CA GLU A 104 -0.97 -2.59 11.76
C GLU A 104 -1.64 -1.27 11.38
N VAL A 105 -1.34 -0.75 10.20
CA VAL A 105 -1.95 0.49 9.71
C VAL A 105 -3.40 0.26 9.29
N LEU A 106 -3.65 -0.75 8.48
CA LEU A 106 -4.97 -1.01 7.91
C LEU A 106 -6.02 -1.30 9.00
N MET A 107 -5.66 -2.06 10.01
CA MET A 107 -6.57 -2.37 11.12
C MET A 107 -6.91 -1.12 11.93
N LYS A 108 -5.98 -0.20 12.04
CA LYS A 108 -6.20 1.08 12.75
C LYS A 108 -7.24 1.95 12.04
N TYR A 109 -7.30 1.91 10.71
CA TYR A 109 -8.16 2.78 9.91
C TYR A 109 -9.35 2.08 9.27
N GLN A 110 -9.55 0.78 9.53
CA GLN A 110 -10.60 0.03 8.83
C GLN A 110 -12.00 0.60 9.00
N GLY A 111 -12.29 1.23 10.13
CA GLY A 111 -13.59 1.84 10.38
C GLY A 111 -13.87 3.10 9.57
N GLU A 112 -12.88 3.67 8.92
CA GLU A 112 -13.02 4.86 8.10
C GLU A 112 -13.54 4.58 6.68
N PHE A 113 -13.63 3.31 6.28
CA PHE A 113 -14.00 2.90 4.93
C PHE A 113 -15.16 1.91 4.97
N GLN A 114 -16.01 1.98 3.94
CA GLN A 114 -17.02 0.93 3.72
C GLN A 114 -16.35 -0.38 3.32
N ASN A 115 -15.32 -0.30 2.46
CA ASN A 115 -14.55 -1.45 2.03
C ASN A 115 -13.07 -1.09 2.03
N LEU A 116 -12.30 -1.86 2.78
CA LEU A 116 -10.84 -1.76 2.78
C LEU A 116 -10.31 -3.13 2.37
N ILE A 117 -9.74 -3.22 1.19
CA ILE A 117 -9.42 -4.48 0.52
C ILE A 117 -7.93 -4.54 0.24
N VAL A 118 -7.34 -5.72 0.41
CA VAL A 118 -5.99 -6.00 -0.06
C VAL A 118 -6.07 -7.09 -1.12
N CYS A 119 -5.57 -6.79 -2.31
CA CYS A 119 -5.52 -7.73 -3.42
C CYS A 119 -4.13 -8.35 -3.49
N LEU A 120 -4.07 -9.66 -3.39
CA LEU A 120 -2.82 -10.42 -3.36
C LEU A 120 -2.65 -11.24 -4.63
N ALA A 121 -1.41 -11.37 -5.08
CA ALA A 121 -1.12 -11.95 -6.39
C ALA A 121 -1.21 -13.49 -6.42
N SER A 122 -1.16 -14.15 -5.27
CA SER A 122 -1.10 -15.63 -5.23
C SER A 122 -1.76 -16.18 -3.97
N PRO A 123 -2.19 -17.47 -4.00
CA PRO A 123 -2.69 -18.13 -2.79
C PRO A 123 -1.65 -18.20 -1.66
N SER A 124 -0.37 -18.33 -2.00
CA SER A 124 0.69 -18.34 -0.99
C SER A 124 0.81 -17.00 -0.27
N SER A 125 0.72 -15.91 -0.99
CA SER A 125 0.69 -14.56 -0.39
C SER A 125 -0.52 -14.38 0.51
N LEU A 126 -1.68 -14.87 0.09
CA LEU A 126 -2.89 -14.80 0.90
C LEU A 126 -2.72 -15.56 2.22
N LYS A 127 -2.12 -16.75 2.19
CA LYS A 127 -1.86 -17.51 3.42
C LYS A 127 -0.97 -16.74 4.40
N ILE A 128 0.06 -16.07 3.87
CA ILE A 128 0.97 -15.27 4.69
C ILE A 128 0.22 -14.11 5.33
N TRP A 129 -0.59 -13.40 4.57
CA TRP A 129 -1.37 -12.28 5.07
C TRP A 129 -2.40 -12.70 6.10
N LEU A 130 -3.09 -13.82 5.87
CA LEU A 130 -4.05 -14.36 6.85
C LEU A 130 -3.37 -14.74 8.15
N LYS A 131 -2.18 -15.34 8.07
CA LYS A 131 -1.40 -15.68 9.26
C LYS A 131 -0.96 -14.42 10.02
N ALA A 132 -0.50 -13.42 9.31
CA ALA A 132 -0.13 -12.14 9.91
C ALA A 132 -1.33 -11.46 10.58
N TYR A 133 -2.48 -11.47 9.94
CA TYR A 133 -3.72 -10.94 10.50
C TYR A 133 -4.12 -11.68 11.78
N GLU A 134 -4.07 -12.98 11.75
CA GLU A 134 -4.40 -13.82 12.92
C GLU A 134 -3.48 -13.50 14.10
N GLN A 135 -2.18 -13.39 13.87
CA GLN A 135 -1.21 -13.06 14.91
C GLN A 135 -1.47 -11.67 15.52
N LEU A 136 -1.78 -10.67 14.70
CA LEU A 136 -2.11 -9.34 15.17
C LEU A 136 -3.41 -9.31 15.93
N HIS A 137 -4.42 -10.04 15.47
CA HIS A 137 -5.70 -10.12 16.13
C HIS A 137 -5.57 -10.73 17.53
N ILE A 138 -4.81 -11.80 17.69
CA ILE A 138 -4.52 -12.41 18.98
C ILE A 138 -3.81 -11.43 19.90
N ARG A 139 -2.79 -10.73 19.38
CA ARG A 139 -2.02 -9.76 20.17
C ARG A 139 -2.89 -8.61 20.68
N HIS A 140 -3.80 -8.11 19.85
CA HIS A 140 -4.69 -7.01 20.24
C HIS A 140 -5.84 -7.46 21.14
N ALA A 141 -6.23 -8.73 21.07
CA ALA A 141 -7.27 -9.29 21.95
C ALA A 141 -6.76 -9.60 23.36
N ALA A 142 -5.47 -9.77 23.50
CA ALA A 142 -4.84 -10.00 24.79
C ALA A 142 -4.63 -8.69 25.54
#